data_da75d41861a3e114ef142d36c033d437
#
_entry.id   da75d41861a3e114ef142d36c033d437
#
_cell.length_a   1.000
_cell.length_b   1.000
_cell.length_c   1.000
_cell.angle_alpha   90.00
_cell.angle_beta   90.00
_cell.angle_gamma   90.00
#
_symmetry.space_group_name_H-M   'P 1'
#
loop_
_entity.id
_entity.type
_entity.pdbx_description
1 polymer ?
#
loop_
_entity_poly.entity_id
_entity_poly.type
_entity_poly.pdbx_seq_one_letter_code
_entity_poly.pdbx_strand_id
1 'polypeptide(L)' 'MVMVGGFMLLAGAGTAAAIKLTQKDAQKIEQHTGSSADQLTEEELVAAMEELGIQSIELTDDDRAIIEEAG' A
#
# COMPACT_ATOMS: atom_id res chain seq x y z
N MET A 1 1.65 2.85 7.76
CA MET A 1 0.98 1.61 7.33
C MET A 1 -0.01 1.17 8.38
N VAL A 2 -1.20 0.85 7.97
CA VAL A 2 -2.25 0.37 8.87
C VAL A 2 -2.81 -0.95 8.34
N MET A 3 -3.01 -1.92 9.23
CA MET A 3 -3.60 -3.21 8.88
C MET A 3 -5.07 -3.23 9.29
N VAL A 4 -5.96 -3.47 8.33
CA VAL A 4 -7.40 -3.53 8.58
C VAL A 4 -7.98 -4.73 7.85
N GLY A 5 -8.52 -5.69 8.58
CA GLY A 5 -9.22 -6.82 7.99
C GLY A 5 -8.40 -7.64 6.99
N GLY A 6 -7.08 -7.73 7.17
CA GLY A 6 -6.19 -8.43 6.25
C GLY A 6 -5.69 -7.59 5.09
N PHE A 7 -6.03 -6.30 5.05
CA PHE A 7 -5.54 -5.35 4.05
C PHE A 7 -4.53 -4.39 4.66
N MET A 8 -3.60 -3.92 3.85
CA MET A 8 -2.66 -2.88 4.24
C MET A 8 -3.07 -1.56 3.61
N LEU A 9 -3.18 -0.54 4.44
CA LEU A 9 -3.45 0.82 3.99
C LEU A 9 -2.14 1.60 4.05
N LEU A 10 -1.67 2.03 2.89
CA LEU A 10 -0.40 2.75 2.76
C LEU A 10 -0.68 4.19 2.38
N ALA A 11 -0.32 5.10 3.29
CA ALA A 11 -0.17 6.50 2.93
C ALA A 11 1.33 6.68 2.71
N GLY A 12 1.76 6.57 1.47
CA GLY A 12 3.18 6.54 1.17
C GLY A 12 3.88 7.85 1.52
N ALA A 13 5.15 7.77 1.90
CA ALA A 13 5.96 8.94 2.14
C ALA A 13 6.06 9.76 0.85
N GLY A 14 5.53 10.98 0.89
CA GLY A 14 5.54 11.87 -0.27
C GLY A 14 4.42 11.64 -1.27
N THR A 15 3.43 10.79 -0.95
CA THR A 15 2.28 10.60 -1.83
C THR A 15 1.04 11.25 -1.25
N ALA A 16 0.24 11.84 -2.12
CA ALA A 16 -1.07 12.37 -1.75
C ALA A 16 -2.16 11.29 -1.83
N ALA A 17 -1.83 10.13 -2.39
CA ALA A 17 -2.78 9.05 -2.61
C ALA A 17 -2.50 7.88 -1.68
N ALA A 18 -3.53 7.41 -1.00
CA ALA A 18 -3.44 6.20 -0.21
C ALA A 18 -3.62 4.98 -1.12
N ILE A 19 -2.89 3.92 -0.83
CA ILE A 19 -2.96 2.66 -1.59
C ILE A 19 -3.40 1.56 -0.64
N LYS A 20 -4.40 0.80 -1.06
CA LYS A 20 -4.90 -0.35 -0.31
C LYS A 20 -4.49 -1.63 -1.01
N LEU A 21 -3.79 -2.49 -0.31
CA LEU A 21 -3.31 -3.76 -0.82
C LEU A 21 -3.70 -4.90 0.11
N THR A 22 -3.83 -6.12 -0.44
CA THR A 22 -3.94 -7.29 0.40
C THR A 22 -2.58 -7.58 1.04
N GLN A 23 -2.60 -8.25 2.19
CA GLN A 23 -1.36 -8.64 2.86
C GLN A 23 -0.49 -9.50 1.95
N LYS A 24 -1.11 -10.38 1.17
CA LYS A 24 -0.40 -11.26 0.24
C LYS A 24 0.30 -10.45 -0.86
N ASP A 25 -0.36 -9.45 -1.40
CA ASP A 25 0.23 -8.59 -2.43
C ASP A 25 1.38 -7.77 -1.86
N ALA A 26 1.23 -7.28 -0.63
CA ALA A 26 2.31 -6.54 0.03
C ALA A 26 3.53 -7.43 0.24
N GLN A 27 3.35 -8.70 0.58
CA GLN A 27 4.45 -9.64 0.72
C GLN A 27 5.16 -9.88 -0.62
N LYS A 28 4.41 -9.96 -1.71
CA LYS A 28 4.99 -10.11 -3.04
C LYS A 28 5.87 -8.92 -3.40
N ILE A 29 5.41 -7.71 -3.07
CA ILE A 29 6.18 -6.50 -3.31
C ILE A 29 7.46 -6.50 -2.48
N GLU A 30 7.38 -6.90 -1.21
CA GLU A 30 8.54 -7.00 -0.35
C GLU A 30 9.57 -7.98 -0.91
N GLN A 31 9.13 -9.14 -1.36
CA GLN A 31 10.03 -10.14 -1.95
C GLN A 31 10.64 -9.67 -3.27
N HIS A 32 9.90 -8.90 -4.04
CA HIS A 32 10.37 -8.40 -5.32
C HIS A 32 11.38 -7.26 -5.17
N THR A 33 11.12 -6.34 -4.26
CA THR A 33 11.95 -5.14 -4.08
C THR A 33 13.01 -5.28 -3.00
N GLY A 34 12.83 -6.21 -2.08
CA GLY A 34 13.71 -6.36 -0.91
C GLY A 34 13.42 -5.39 0.21
N SER A 35 12.36 -4.59 0.10
CA SER A 35 11.96 -3.61 1.10
C SER A 35 10.46 -3.71 1.37
N SER A 36 10.06 -3.39 2.60
CA SER A 36 8.64 -3.36 2.94
C SER A 36 7.89 -2.33 2.09
N ALA A 37 6.63 -2.64 1.75
CA ALA A 37 5.84 -1.77 0.90
C ALA A 37 5.70 -0.34 1.46
N ASP A 38 5.62 -0.21 2.78
CA ASP A 38 5.51 1.09 3.45
C ASP A 38 6.80 1.91 3.44
N GLN A 39 7.92 1.30 3.10
CA GLN A 39 9.22 1.98 3.00
C GLN A 39 9.54 2.42 1.58
N LEU A 40 8.77 1.97 0.60
CA LEU A 40 8.96 2.35 -0.79
C LEU A 40 8.35 3.71 -1.08
N THR A 41 8.96 4.44 -2.02
CA THR A 41 8.34 5.65 -2.54
C THR A 41 7.15 5.26 -3.42
N GLU A 42 6.29 6.23 -3.73
CA GLU A 42 5.15 5.98 -4.60
C GLU A 42 5.59 5.39 -5.95
N GLU A 43 6.63 5.97 -6.54
CA GLU A 43 7.14 5.49 -7.84
C GLU A 43 7.63 4.05 -7.76
N GLU A 44 8.39 3.74 -6.72
CA GLU A 44 8.89 2.39 -6.53
C GLU A 44 7.75 1.40 -6.28
N LEU A 45 6.77 1.80 -5.49
CA LEU A 45 5.63 0.96 -5.18
C LEU A 45 4.79 0.69 -6.44
N VAL A 46 4.48 1.73 -7.20
CA VAL A 46 3.69 1.59 -8.43
C VAL A 46 4.44 0.74 -9.45
N ALA A 47 5.73 0.95 -9.60
CA ALA A 47 6.54 0.16 -10.53
C ALA A 47 6.52 -1.33 -10.15
N ALA A 48 6.69 -1.65 -8.87
CA ALA A 48 6.64 -3.02 -8.39
C ALA A 48 5.26 -3.64 -8.62
N MET A 49 4.19 -2.87 -8.37
CA MET A 49 2.83 -3.34 -8.61
C MET A 49 2.59 -3.66 -10.08
N GLU A 50 3.06 -2.80 -10.99
CA GLU A 50 2.94 -3.03 -12.42
C GLU A 50 3.70 -4.28 -12.87
N GLU A 51 4.90 -4.47 -12.37
CA GLU A 51 5.72 -5.63 -12.70
C GLU A 51 5.09 -6.93 -12.21
N LEU A 52 4.43 -6.90 -11.06
CA LEU A 52 3.79 -8.07 -10.46
C LEU A 52 2.33 -8.25 -10.90
N GLY A 53 1.79 -7.31 -11.65
CA GLY A 53 0.39 -7.35 -12.06
C GLY A 53 -0.59 -7.11 -10.91
N ILE A 54 -0.16 -6.38 -9.91
CA ILE A 54 -0.97 -6.05 -8.73
C ILE A 54 -1.72 -4.75 -8.97
N GLN A 55 -3.01 -4.73 -8.63
CA GLN A 55 -3.83 -3.52 -8.69
C GLN A 55 -4.22 -3.10 -7.29
N SER A 56 -4.20 -1.79 -7.03
CA SER A 56 -4.66 -1.29 -5.75
C SER A 56 -6.17 -1.45 -5.62
N ILE A 57 -6.61 -1.72 -4.40
CA ILE A 57 -8.04 -1.84 -4.10
C ILE A 57 -8.58 -0.44 -3.83
N GLU A 58 -9.79 -0.16 -4.29
CA GLU A 58 -10.41 1.14 -4.07
C GLU A 58 -10.67 1.36 -2.57
N LEU A 59 -10.30 2.55 -2.10
CA LEU A 59 -10.48 2.93 -0.71
C LEU A 59 -11.93 3.33 -0.44
N THR A 60 -12.46 2.83 0.68
CA THR A 60 -13.77 3.27 1.18
C THR A 60 -13.60 4.50 2.07
N ASP A 61 -14.71 5.16 2.43
CA ASP A 61 -14.66 6.28 3.35
C ASP A 61 -14.13 5.86 4.73
N ASP A 62 -14.47 4.65 5.17
CA ASP A 62 -13.95 4.10 6.42
C ASP A 62 -12.43 3.93 6.37
N ASP A 63 -11.91 3.46 5.25
CA ASP A 63 -10.46 3.30 5.06
C ASP A 63 -9.75 4.64 5.14
N ARG A 64 -10.31 5.67 4.55
CA ARG A 64 -9.75 7.02 4.58
C ARG A 64 -9.74 7.59 5.99
N ALA A 65 -10.79 7.34 6.76
CA ALA A 65 -10.87 7.79 8.14
C ALA A 65 -9.77 7.13 8.99
N ILE A 66 -9.51 5.85 8.77
CA ILE A 66 -8.45 5.14 9.48
C ILE A 66 -7.08 5.73 9.17
N ILE A 67 -6.82 6.05 7.90
CA ILE A 67 -5.55 6.66 7.50
C ILE A 67 -5.39 8.05 8.13
N GLU A 68 -6.43 8.85 8.15
CA GLU A 68 -6.39 10.18 8.75
C GLU A 68 -6.14 10.10 10.25
N GLU A 69 -6.73 9.14 10.94
CA GLU A 69 -6.50 8.95 12.37
C GLU A 69 -5.08 8.47 12.67
N ALA A 70 -4.53 7.62 11.79
CA ALA A 70 -3.19 7.08 11.96
C ALA A 70 -2.10 8.10 11.59
N GLY A 71 -2.45 9.04 10.73
CA GLY A 71 -1.52 10.08 10.30
C GLY A 71 -1.47 11.23 11.26
#